data_c5c62209f1b6360d88349b91e247ceed
#
_entry.id   c5c62209f1b6360d88349b91e247ceed
#
_cell.length_a   1.000
_cell.length_b   1.000
_cell.length_c   1.000
_cell.angle_alpha   90.00
_cell.angle_beta   90.00
_cell.angle_gamma   90.00
#
_symmetry.space_group_name_H-M   'P 1'
#
loop_
_entity.id
_entity.type
_entity.pdbx_description
1 polymer ?
#
loop_
_entity_poly.entity_id
_entity_poly.type
_entity_poly.pdbx_seq_one_letter_code
_entity_poly.pdbx_strand_id
1 'polypeptide(L)'
;MPTINQLVRKGRSRSANKNSSPALKGGPQKRGVCTRVFTSTPKKPNSALRKVARVRLTTGIEVAAYIPGIGHNLQEHSVVLVRGGRIKDLPGVRYHIVRGALDTLGVEDRKQGRSKYGAKRPK
;
A
#
# COMPACT_ATOMS: atom_id res chain seq x y z
N MET A 1 -27.00 -11.00 -26.31
CA MET A 1 -27.98 -10.01 -25.78
C MET A 1 -29.15 -10.73 -25.15
N PRO A 2 -29.51 -10.36 -23.92
CA PRO A 2 -30.69 -10.94 -23.30
C PRO A 2 -31.99 -10.43 -23.97
N THR A 3 -32.97 -11.28 -23.99
CA THR A 3 -34.31 -10.90 -24.51
C THR A 3 -35.05 -10.12 -23.43
N ILE A 4 -36.12 -9.41 -23.85
CA ILE A 4 -36.97 -8.66 -22.93
C ILE A 4 -37.56 -9.59 -21.85
N ASN A 5 -37.97 -10.79 -22.22
CA ASN A 5 -38.52 -11.75 -21.27
C ASN A 5 -37.47 -12.19 -20.23
N GLN A 6 -36.23 -12.34 -20.64
CA GLN A 6 -35.14 -12.66 -19.70
C GLN A 6 -34.89 -11.53 -18.72
N LEU A 7 -34.92 -10.28 -19.15
CA LEU A 7 -34.77 -9.12 -18.29
C LEU A 7 -35.93 -8.99 -17.30
N VAL A 8 -37.14 -9.29 -17.72
CA VAL A 8 -38.33 -9.24 -16.86
C VAL A 8 -38.20 -10.30 -15.75
N ARG A 9 -37.76 -11.51 -16.08
CA ARG A 9 -37.65 -12.61 -15.12
C ARG A 9 -36.51 -12.42 -14.11
N LYS A 10 -35.34 -12.00 -14.58
CA LYS A 10 -34.12 -11.94 -13.74
C LYS A 10 -33.71 -10.53 -13.36
N GLY A 11 -34.14 -9.52 -14.11
CA GLY A 11 -33.72 -8.15 -13.91
C GLY A 11 -32.24 -7.97 -14.22
N ARG A 12 -31.78 -6.76 -14.03
CA ARG A 12 -30.36 -6.43 -14.15
C ARG A 12 -29.75 -6.31 -12.76
N SER A 13 -28.64 -7.00 -12.55
CA SER A 13 -27.89 -6.88 -11.31
C SER A 13 -26.72 -5.92 -11.54
N ARG A 14 -26.49 -5.04 -10.57
CA ARG A 14 -25.33 -4.18 -10.62
C ARG A 14 -24.13 -4.96 -10.11
N SER A 15 -23.00 -4.76 -10.79
CA SER A 15 -21.74 -5.29 -10.29
C SER A 15 -21.38 -4.59 -8.99
N ALA A 16 -20.96 -5.37 -7.99
CA ALA A 16 -20.50 -4.80 -6.75
C ALA A 16 -19.22 -3.99 -7.00
N ASN A 17 -19.12 -2.84 -6.34
CA ASN A 17 -17.90 -2.03 -6.43
C ASN A 17 -16.78 -2.78 -5.73
N LYS A 18 -15.71 -3.06 -6.48
CA LYS A 18 -14.54 -3.72 -5.91
C LYS A 18 -13.69 -2.74 -5.15
N ASN A 19 -13.27 -3.13 -3.96
CA ASN A 19 -12.34 -2.35 -3.18
C ASN A 19 -10.93 -2.52 -3.76
N SER A 20 -10.21 -1.42 -3.95
CA SER A 20 -8.83 -1.46 -4.41
C SER A 20 -7.85 -1.90 -3.32
N SER A 21 -8.29 -1.92 -2.07
CA SER A 21 -7.47 -2.31 -0.92
C SER A 21 -8.15 -3.40 -0.10
N PRO A 22 -8.35 -4.60 -0.66
CA PRO A 22 -9.11 -5.64 0.04
C PRO A 22 -8.44 -6.14 1.33
N ALA A 23 -7.12 -6.05 1.41
CA ALA A 23 -6.40 -6.51 2.60
C ALA A 23 -6.65 -5.64 3.83
N LEU A 24 -7.14 -4.42 3.65
CA LEU A 24 -7.44 -3.52 4.77
C LEU A 24 -8.81 -3.79 5.38
N LYS A 25 -9.66 -4.55 4.70
CA LYS A 25 -11.01 -4.94 5.17
C LYS A 25 -11.84 -3.77 5.67
N GLY A 26 -11.83 -2.67 4.90
CA GLY A 26 -12.62 -1.48 5.21
C GLY A 26 -12.00 -0.52 6.21
N GLY A 27 -10.85 -0.86 6.79
CA GLY A 27 -10.14 0.06 7.69
C GLY A 27 -9.24 1.02 6.92
N PRO A 28 -8.92 2.19 7.49
CA PRO A 28 -8.01 3.12 6.83
C PRO A 28 -6.55 2.64 6.81
N GLN A 29 -6.12 1.94 7.87
CA GLN A 29 -4.79 1.35 7.95
C GLN A 29 -4.85 0.03 8.70
N LYS A 30 -3.82 -0.80 8.52
CA LYS A 30 -3.65 -2.03 9.28
C LYS A 30 -2.18 -2.19 9.68
N ARG A 31 -1.96 -2.71 10.87
CA ARG A 31 -0.63 -3.04 11.34
C ARG A 31 -0.19 -4.37 10.72
N GLY A 32 1.10 -4.50 10.48
CA GLY A 32 1.66 -5.73 9.97
C GLY A 32 3.13 -5.87 10.35
N VAL A 33 3.67 -7.04 10.04
CA VAL A 33 5.08 -7.35 10.28
C VAL A 33 5.75 -7.59 8.94
N CYS A 34 6.91 -6.96 8.73
CA CYS A 34 7.68 -7.17 7.50
C CYS A 34 8.23 -8.59 7.47
N THR A 35 7.89 -9.35 6.41
CA THR A 35 8.45 -10.68 6.20
C THR A 35 9.67 -10.60 5.30
N ARG A 36 9.76 -9.58 4.45
CA ARG A 36 10.87 -9.38 3.55
C ARG A 36 10.92 -7.92 3.11
N VAL A 37 12.13 -7.37 3.01
CA VAL A 37 12.34 -6.02 2.47
C VAL A 37 13.26 -6.14 1.27
N PHE A 38 12.85 -5.56 0.13
CA PHE A 38 13.59 -5.69 -1.11
C PHE A 38 13.39 -4.46 -1.99
N THR A 39 14.11 -4.41 -3.10
CA THR A 39 13.93 -3.35 -4.11
C THR A 39 13.27 -3.96 -5.34
N SER A 40 12.53 -3.14 -6.06
CA SER A 40 11.83 -3.54 -7.27
C SER A 40 12.01 -2.48 -8.35
N THR A 41 12.16 -2.94 -9.59
CA THR A 41 12.22 -2.03 -10.72
C THR A 41 10.80 -1.64 -11.14
N PRO A 42 10.56 -0.37 -11.53
CA PRO A 42 9.25 0.05 -12.00
C PRO A 42 8.97 -0.44 -13.42
N LYS A 43 7.74 -0.23 -13.87
CA LYS A 43 7.36 -0.50 -15.25
C LYS A 43 8.11 0.43 -16.20
N LYS A 44 8.33 -0.02 -17.43
CA LYS A 44 8.80 0.86 -18.50
C LYS A 44 7.83 2.03 -18.69
N PRO A 45 8.26 3.24 -19.01
CA PRO A 45 9.64 3.64 -19.36
C PRO A 45 10.50 4.06 -18.16
N ASN A 46 10.02 3.89 -16.93
CA ASN A 46 10.75 4.34 -15.75
C ASN A 46 11.84 3.34 -15.35
N SER A 47 12.86 3.87 -14.70
CA SER A 47 13.97 3.07 -14.19
C SER A 47 14.41 3.61 -12.84
N ALA A 48 14.49 2.75 -11.86
CA ALA A 48 14.93 3.09 -10.50
C ALA A 48 14.96 1.83 -9.65
N LEU A 49 15.41 1.97 -8.41
CA LEU A 49 15.27 0.90 -7.42
C LEU A 49 14.25 1.36 -6.39
N ARG A 50 13.03 0.91 -6.54
CA ARG A 50 11.93 1.25 -5.63
C ARG A 50 12.00 0.34 -4.41
N LYS A 51 11.88 0.92 -3.22
CA LYS A 51 11.94 0.16 -1.97
C LYS A 51 10.57 -0.40 -1.65
N VAL A 52 10.49 -1.71 -1.48
CA VAL A 52 9.23 -2.42 -1.25
C VAL A 52 9.42 -3.40 -0.10
N ALA A 53 8.41 -3.55 0.73
CA ALA A 53 8.40 -4.53 1.79
C ALA A 53 7.22 -5.46 1.62
N ARG A 54 7.45 -6.74 1.87
CA ARG A 54 6.37 -7.70 1.95
C ARG A 54 5.94 -7.78 3.40
N VAL A 55 4.66 -7.49 3.65
CA VAL A 55 4.12 -7.31 5.00
C VAL A 55 2.98 -8.27 5.24
N ARG A 56 3.02 -8.97 6.37
CA ARG A 56 1.91 -9.79 6.82
C ARG A 56 1.06 -8.98 7.77
N LEU A 57 -0.17 -8.69 7.36
CA LEU A 57 -1.08 -7.85 8.12
C LEU A 57 -1.75 -8.62 9.26
N THR A 58 -2.30 -7.88 10.23
CA THR A 58 -3.07 -8.47 11.32
C THR A 58 -4.32 -9.18 10.83
N THR A 59 -4.79 -8.86 9.62
CA THR A 59 -5.90 -9.57 8.97
C THR A 59 -5.51 -10.96 8.47
N GLY A 60 -4.22 -11.31 8.53
CA GLY A 60 -3.72 -12.60 8.06
C GLY A 60 -3.30 -12.61 6.59
N ILE A 61 -3.47 -11.49 5.90
CA ILE A 61 -3.15 -11.35 4.48
C ILE A 61 -1.75 -10.78 4.32
N GLU A 62 -0.96 -11.37 3.43
CA GLU A 62 0.39 -10.89 3.12
C GLU A 62 0.34 -10.05 1.83
N VAL A 63 0.89 -8.84 1.89
CA VAL A 63 0.85 -7.90 0.77
C VAL A 63 2.21 -7.24 0.56
N ALA A 64 2.44 -6.74 -0.66
CA ALA A 64 3.60 -5.91 -0.95
C ALA A 64 3.20 -4.45 -0.76
N ALA A 65 3.99 -3.70 0.01
CA ALA A 65 3.74 -2.30 0.31
C ALA A 65 4.98 -1.47 -0.03
N TYR A 66 4.74 -0.29 -0.58
CA TYR A 66 5.80 0.63 -0.96
C TYR A 66 6.29 1.42 0.26
N ILE A 67 7.60 1.57 0.37
CA ILE A 67 8.21 2.38 1.42
C ILE A 67 8.49 3.76 0.82
N PRO A 68 7.69 4.80 1.17
CA PRO A 68 7.86 6.12 0.56
C PRO A 68 9.05 6.89 1.13
N GLY A 69 9.56 7.84 0.36
CA GLY A 69 10.64 8.72 0.78
C GLY A 69 12.02 8.15 0.49
N ILE A 70 13.03 8.86 0.96
CA ILE A 70 14.43 8.50 0.75
C ILE A 70 14.94 7.71 1.95
N GLY A 71 15.42 6.50 1.71
CA GLY A 71 15.99 5.66 2.76
C GLY A 71 14.96 5.13 3.75
N HIS A 72 15.32 4.13 4.47
CA HIS A 72 14.47 3.54 5.52
C HIS A 72 15.32 2.72 6.48
N ASN A 73 14.73 2.38 7.61
CA ASN A 73 15.36 1.53 8.61
C ASN A 73 14.70 0.16 8.75
N LEU A 74 13.83 -0.19 7.82
CA LEU A 74 13.06 -1.42 7.90
C LEU A 74 13.91 -2.64 7.59
N GLN A 75 13.61 -3.72 8.27
CA GLN A 75 14.25 -5.02 8.07
C GLN A 75 13.23 -6.10 8.38
N GLU A 76 13.61 -7.36 8.17
CA GLU A 76 12.74 -8.48 8.48
C GLU A 76 12.29 -8.41 9.95
N HIS A 77 11.00 -8.69 10.19
CA HIS A 77 10.35 -8.65 11.51
C HIS A 77 10.06 -7.24 12.05
N SER A 78 10.30 -6.18 11.27
CA SER A 78 9.88 -4.83 11.68
C SER A 78 8.35 -4.72 11.65
N VAL A 79 7.79 -4.07 12.68
CA VAL A 79 6.35 -3.81 12.74
C VAL A 79 6.06 -2.49 12.03
N VAL A 80 5.11 -2.51 11.11
CA VAL A 80 4.79 -1.35 10.29
C VAL A 80 3.27 -1.13 10.23
N LEU A 81 2.91 0.10 9.87
CA LEU A 81 1.52 0.46 9.61
C LEU A 81 1.34 0.62 8.11
N VAL A 82 0.35 -0.07 7.53
CA VAL A 82 0.10 -0.10 6.09
C VAL A 82 -1.21 0.61 5.79
N ARG A 83 -1.20 1.49 4.81
CA ARG A 83 -2.39 2.16 4.29
C ARG A 83 -2.62 1.83 2.83
N GLY A 84 -3.81 2.12 2.32
CA GLY A 84 -4.11 1.96 0.91
C GLY A 84 -3.38 3.01 0.07
N GLY A 85 -3.30 2.76 -1.21
CA GLY A 85 -2.66 3.62 -2.19
C GLY A 85 -1.75 2.82 -3.10
N ARG A 86 -2.13 2.77 -4.37
CA ARG A 86 -1.39 2.02 -5.38
C ARG A 86 -0.19 2.80 -5.88
N ILE A 87 0.87 2.09 -6.22
CA ILE A 87 2.01 2.66 -6.94
C ILE A 87 1.82 2.33 -8.43
N LYS A 88 1.70 3.34 -9.24
CA LYS A 88 1.47 3.17 -10.68
C LYS A 88 2.63 2.47 -11.36
N ASP A 89 3.85 2.77 -10.94
CA ASP A 89 5.08 2.21 -11.53
C ASP A 89 5.37 0.78 -11.13
N LEU A 90 4.74 0.28 -10.06
CA LEU A 90 5.03 -1.05 -9.54
C LEU A 90 3.80 -1.94 -9.63
N PRO A 91 3.82 -2.96 -10.49
CA PRO A 91 2.67 -3.85 -10.61
C PRO A 91 2.47 -4.67 -9.34
N GLY A 92 1.22 -4.81 -8.91
CA GLY A 92 0.87 -5.60 -7.73
C GLY A 92 1.09 -4.91 -6.41
N VAL A 93 1.65 -3.70 -6.39
CA VAL A 93 1.85 -2.94 -5.14
C VAL A 93 0.68 -1.98 -4.97
N ARG A 94 -0.24 -2.30 -4.06
CA ARG A 94 -1.48 -1.55 -3.83
C ARG A 94 -1.49 -0.80 -2.51
N TYR A 95 -0.39 -0.83 -1.78
CA TYR A 95 -0.35 -0.32 -0.41
C TYR A 95 0.93 0.49 -0.19
N HIS A 96 0.88 1.35 0.82
CA HIS A 96 2.03 2.14 1.27
C HIS A 96 2.28 1.88 2.74
N ILE A 97 3.54 1.94 3.15
CA ILE A 97 3.91 1.93 4.56
C ILE A 97 3.89 3.38 5.06
N VAL A 98 3.26 3.61 6.22
CA VAL A 98 3.20 4.94 6.83
C VAL A 98 4.51 5.24 7.53
N ARG A 99 5.20 6.30 7.09
CA ARG A 99 6.47 6.73 7.69
C ARG A 99 6.21 7.43 9.03
N GLY A 100 7.11 7.19 9.98
CA GLY A 100 7.02 7.81 11.30
C GLY A 100 6.07 7.11 12.25
N ALA A 101 5.59 5.92 11.91
CA ALA A 101 4.68 5.13 12.75
C ALA A 101 5.33 3.78 13.07
N LEU A 102 5.09 3.28 14.30
CA LEU A 102 5.61 1.99 14.75
C LEU A 102 7.13 1.93 14.56
N ASP A 103 7.64 0.87 13.93
CA ASP A 103 9.11 0.70 13.74
C ASP A 103 9.67 1.48 12.56
N THR A 104 8.83 2.16 11.79
CA THR A 104 9.28 2.93 10.63
C THR A 104 9.63 4.35 11.04
N LEU A 105 10.89 4.72 10.87
CA LEU A 105 11.33 6.10 11.13
C LEU A 105 10.84 7.03 10.02
N GLY A 106 10.68 8.30 10.35
CA GLY A 106 10.37 9.32 9.35
C GLY A 106 11.57 9.58 8.43
N VAL A 107 11.32 10.29 7.35
CA VAL A 107 12.38 10.67 6.41
C VAL A 107 13.21 11.79 7.04
N GLU A 108 14.52 11.59 7.07
CA GLU A 108 15.45 12.56 7.66
C GLU A 108 15.61 13.80 6.76
N ASP A 109 15.86 14.93 7.39
CA ASP A 109 16.19 16.22 6.71
C ASP A 109 15.11 16.74 5.78
N ARG A 110 13.89 16.25 5.95
CA ARG A 110 12.79 16.69 5.12
C ARG A 110 12.13 17.93 5.72
N LYS A 111 12.02 18.99 4.92
CA LYS A 111 11.46 20.27 5.36
C LYS A 111 10.08 20.57 4.81
N GLN A 112 9.71 19.93 3.69
CA GLN A 112 8.41 20.11 3.04
C GLN A 112 7.66 18.78 3.02
N GLY A 113 6.33 18.84 3.16
CA GLY A 113 5.50 17.64 3.14
C GLY A 113 5.81 16.66 4.27
N ARG A 114 6.20 17.19 5.43
CA ARG A 114 6.67 16.37 6.54
C ARG A 114 5.65 15.37 7.05
N SER A 115 4.39 15.76 7.06
CA SER A 115 3.31 14.87 7.53
C SER A 115 3.20 13.61 6.68
N LYS A 116 3.46 13.72 5.39
CA LYS A 116 3.38 12.57 4.47
C LYS A 116 4.50 11.55 4.69
N TYR A 117 5.62 12.00 5.24
CA TYR A 117 6.80 11.16 5.39
C TYR A 117 7.25 11.02 6.84
N GLY A 118 6.40 11.41 7.78
CA GLY A 118 6.67 11.20 9.20
C GLY A 118 7.82 12.01 9.76
N ALA A 119 8.18 13.12 9.12
CA ALA A 119 9.30 13.94 9.56
C ALA A 119 8.87 14.90 10.67
N LYS A 120 9.74 15.07 11.68
CA LYS A 120 9.49 15.99 12.77
C LYS A 120 9.76 17.42 12.35
N ARG A 121 9.15 18.37 13.08
CA ARG A 121 9.36 19.78 12.83
C ARG A 121 10.84 20.14 12.98
N PRO A 122 11.45 20.80 11.99
CA PRO A 122 12.82 21.24 12.13
C PRO A 122 12.93 22.35 13.17
N LYS A 123 14.04 22.34 13.91
CA LYS A 123 14.30 23.37 14.89
C LYS A 123 14.84 24.63 14.20
#